data_7c3494198520069feeb02b307c922f9d
#
_entry.id   7c3494198520069feeb02b307c922f9d
#
_cell.length_a   1.000
_cell.length_b   1.000
_cell.length_c   1.000
_cell.angle_alpha   90.00
_cell.angle_beta   90.00
_cell.angle_gamma   90.00
#
_symmetry.space_group_name_H-M   'P 1'
#
loop_
_entity.id
_entity.type
_entity.pdbx_description
1 polymer ?
#
loop_
_entity_poly.entity_id
_entity_poly.type
_entity_poly.pdbx_seq_one_letter_code
_entity_poly.pdbx_strand_id
1 'polypeptide(L)'
;MSLKDSIRIMVVDDMSISRALIAQSLEEIGITHLDTENDPKAALGKLAAAPVHLVISDMNMPGMSGLDLLEALRKNKSTQRIGFILITGTPSPEILKRGQELGVNNLVKKPFTTVTLKSSIERVVGKL
;
A
#
# COMPACT_ATOMS: atom_id res chain seq x y z
N MET A 1 15.74 6.87 -17.30
CA MET A 1 14.95 7.12 -16.07
C MET A 1 14.70 5.81 -15.35
N SER A 2 14.83 5.84 -14.04
CA SER A 2 14.54 4.66 -13.24
C SER A 2 13.04 4.57 -12.92
N LEU A 3 12.59 3.38 -12.56
CA LEU A 3 11.19 3.14 -12.17
C LEU A 3 10.76 4.05 -11.01
N LYS A 4 11.66 4.32 -10.04
CA LYS A 4 11.34 5.17 -8.88
C LYS A 4 10.92 6.60 -9.27
N ASP A 5 11.34 7.07 -10.43
CA ASP A 5 11.00 8.42 -10.92
C ASP A 5 9.62 8.48 -11.57
N SER A 6 9.09 7.36 -12.02
CA SER A 6 7.82 7.30 -12.75
C SER A 6 6.69 6.59 -11.99
N ILE A 7 7.01 5.73 -11.04
CA ILE A 7 6.00 4.98 -10.30
C ILE A 7 5.17 5.90 -9.41
N ARG A 8 3.87 5.67 -9.41
CA ARG A 8 2.94 6.39 -8.54
C ARG A 8 2.50 5.48 -7.41
N ILE A 9 2.71 5.95 -6.18
CA ILE A 9 2.39 5.19 -4.97
C ILE A 9 1.46 6.01 -4.09
N MET A 10 0.43 5.36 -3.54
CA MET A 10 -0.41 5.96 -2.51
C MET A 10 -0.22 5.22 -1.20
N VAL A 11 0.01 5.96 -0.13
CA VAL A 11 0.08 5.42 1.24
C VAL A 11 -1.24 5.72 1.93
N VAL A 12 -1.88 4.70 2.48
CA VAL A 12 -3.13 4.83 3.22
C VAL A 12 -2.92 4.37 4.65
N ASP A 13 -3.05 5.28 5.60
CA ASP A 13 -2.86 5.02 7.03
C ASP A 13 -3.55 6.13 7.81
N ASP A 14 -4.45 5.77 8.73
CA ASP A 14 -5.20 6.74 9.52
C ASP A 14 -4.36 7.40 10.62
N MET A 15 -3.22 6.80 11.00
CA MET A 15 -2.35 7.34 12.04
C MET A 15 -1.25 8.21 11.42
N SER A 16 -1.18 9.48 11.85
CA SER A 16 -0.25 10.45 11.27
C SER A 16 1.22 10.04 11.42
N ILE A 17 1.61 9.50 12.56
CA ILE A 17 3.00 9.07 12.81
C ILE A 17 3.37 7.90 11.91
N SER A 18 2.52 6.88 11.86
CA SER A 18 2.74 5.70 11.01
C SER A 18 2.79 6.09 9.54
N ARG A 19 1.85 6.92 9.10
CA ARG A 19 1.79 7.41 7.71
C ARG A 19 3.07 8.19 7.35
N ALA A 20 3.55 9.05 8.26
CA ALA A 20 4.76 9.81 8.05
C ALA A 20 6.00 8.92 7.93
N LEU A 21 6.10 7.88 8.75
CA LEU A 21 7.23 6.94 8.70
C LEU A 21 7.27 6.19 7.36
N ILE A 22 6.12 5.75 6.86
CA ILE A 22 6.06 5.08 5.56
C ILE A 22 6.47 6.05 4.45
N ALA A 23 5.90 7.26 4.46
CA ALA A 23 6.22 8.29 3.46
C ALA A 23 7.70 8.65 3.49
N GLN A 24 8.29 8.81 4.67
CA GLN A 24 9.71 9.11 4.82
C GLN A 24 10.58 8.01 4.21
N SER A 25 10.25 6.74 4.47
CA SER A 25 10.98 5.62 3.88
C SER A 25 10.91 5.64 2.35
N LEU A 26 9.74 5.96 1.79
CA LEU A 26 9.58 6.05 0.34
C LEU A 26 10.40 7.21 -0.25
N GLU A 27 10.44 8.34 0.44
CA GLU A 27 11.28 9.48 0.03
C GLU A 27 12.77 9.11 0.04
N GLU A 28 13.22 8.38 1.07
CA GLU A 28 14.60 7.90 1.16
C GLU A 28 14.94 6.94 0.03
N ILE A 29 13.98 6.12 -0.41
CA ILE A 29 14.15 5.22 -1.54
C ILE A 29 14.27 6.01 -2.86
N GLY A 30 13.70 7.21 -2.91
CA GLY A 30 13.76 8.07 -4.08
C GLY A 30 12.45 8.13 -4.88
N ILE A 31 11.34 7.73 -4.27
CA ILE A 31 10.01 7.82 -4.90
C ILE A 31 9.62 9.30 -5.00
N THR A 32 9.28 9.76 -6.20
CA THR A 32 8.93 11.16 -6.46
C THR A 32 7.43 11.40 -6.54
N HIS A 33 6.65 10.42 -6.98
CA HIS A 33 5.19 10.53 -7.10
C HIS A 33 4.51 9.77 -5.97
N LEU A 34 4.38 10.45 -4.84
CA LEU A 34 3.86 9.88 -3.61
C LEU A 34 2.66 10.68 -3.13
N ASP A 35 1.53 10.01 -2.97
CA ASP A 35 0.34 10.57 -2.33
C ASP A 35 0.10 9.85 -1.01
N THR A 36 -0.44 10.57 -0.04
CA THR A 36 -0.83 10.00 1.24
C THR A 36 -2.30 10.27 1.51
N GLU A 37 -2.96 9.35 2.22
CA GLU A 37 -4.36 9.47 2.55
C GLU A 37 -4.59 8.91 3.95
N ASN A 38 -5.38 9.61 4.75
CA ASN A 38 -5.67 9.19 6.12
C ASN A 38 -7.03 8.48 6.26
N ASP A 39 -7.83 8.47 5.21
CA ASP A 39 -9.14 7.84 5.21
C ASP A 39 -9.23 6.83 4.07
N PRO A 40 -9.44 5.53 4.37
CA PRO A 40 -9.51 4.51 3.32
C PRO A 40 -10.66 4.72 2.34
N LYS A 41 -11.78 5.28 2.77
CA LYS A 41 -12.91 5.56 1.87
C LYS A 41 -12.56 6.68 0.89
N ALA A 42 -11.89 7.73 1.38
CA ALA A 42 -11.41 8.81 0.52
C ALA A 42 -10.36 8.29 -0.46
N ALA A 43 -9.46 7.41 0.02
CA ALA A 43 -8.47 6.77 -0.84
C ALA A 43 -9.13 5.99 -1.96
N LEU A 44 -10.15 5.20 -1.65
CA LEU A 44 -10.87 4.42 -2.66
C LEU A 44 -11.47 5.31 -3.76
N GLY A 45 -12.10 6.42 -3.37
CA GLY A 45 -12.66 7.37 -4.33
C GLY A 45 -11.60 7.99 -5.23
N LYS A 46 -10.48 8.41 -4.66
CA LYS A 46 -9.36 8.98 -5.42
C LYS A 46 -8.74 7.96 -6.37
N LEU A 47 -8.56 6.73 -5.93
CA LEU A 47 -7.98 5.66 -6.74
C LEU A 47 -8.89 5.26 -7.89
N ALA A 48 -10.20 5.26 -7.67
CA ALA A 48 -11.17 4.98 -8.74
C ALA A 48 -11.12 6.03 -9.84
N ALA A 49 -10.91 7.31 -9.46
CA ALA A 49 -10.82 8.41 -10.41
C ALA A 49 -9.45 8.51 -11.09
N ALA A 50 -8.38 8.20 -10.35
CA ALA A 50 -7.01 8.31 -10.84
C ALA A 50 -6.17 7.17 -10.26
N PRO A 51 -6.15 5.99 -10.89
CA PRO A 51 -5.41 4.83 -10.38
C PRO A 51 -3.90 5.08 -10.31
N VAL A 52 -3.28 4.51 -9.28
CA VAL A 52 -1.83 4.50 -9.12
C VAL A 52 -1.28 3.11 -9.44
N HIS A 53 0.04 2.96 -9.44
CA HIS A 53 0.67 1.65 -9.69
C HIS A 53 0.64 0.77 -8.45
N LEU A 54 0.81 1.35 -7.26
CA LEU A 54 0.95 0.63 -6.01
C LEU A 54 0.28 1.36 -4.87
N VAL A 55 -0.46 0.63 -4.04
CA VAL A 55 -1.00 1.12 -2.78
C VAL A 55 -0.27 0.41 -1.65
N ILE A 56 0.18 1.19 -0.66
CA ILE A 56 0.75 0.66 0.58
C ILE A 56 -0.21 1.09 1.69
N SER A 57 -0.85 0.12 2.33
CA SER A 57 -1.91 0.39 3.31
C SER A 57 -1.65 -0.30 4.63
N ASP A 58 -1.90 0.43 5.72
CA ASP A 58 -1.98 -0.18 7.03
C ASP A 58 -3.20 -1.11 7.10
N MET A 59 -3.12 -2.15 7.92
CA MET A 59 -4.23 -3.09 8.12
C MET A 59 -5.31 -2.50 9.01
N ASN A 60 -4.92 -1.89 10.12
CA ASN A 60 -5.86 -1.46 11.16
C ASN A 60 -6.26 0.01 10.98
N MET A 61 -7.45 0.22 10.42
CA MET A 61 -8.03 1.55 10.23
C MET A 61 -9.50 1.52 10.61
N PRO A 62 -10.04 2.59 11.24
CA PRO A 62 -11.45 2.63 11.61
C PRO A 62 -12.36 2.55 10.38
N GLY A 63 -13.44 1.80 10.49
CA GLY A 63 -14.48 1.70 9.48
C GLY A 63 -14.16 0.81 8.28
N MET A 64 -12.94 0.83 7.80
CA MET A 64 -12.50 0.02 6.66
C MET A 64 -11.05 -0.39 6.89
N SER A 65 -10.79 -1.70 7.02
CA SER A 65 -9.43 -2.20 7.18
C SER A 65 -8.66 -2.14 5.85
N GLY A 66 -7.34 -2.38 5.92
CA GLY A 66 -6.54 -2.47 4.70
C GLY A 66 -7.01 -3.58 3.76
N LEU A 67 -7.44 -4.72 4.30
CA LEU A 67 -7.99 -5.81 3.49
C LEU A 67 -9.35 -5.46 2.91
N ASP A 68 -10.18 -4.69 3.64
CA ASP A 68 -11.45 -4.20 3.09
C ASP A 68 -11.19 -3.26 1.91
N LEU A 69 -10.19 -2.40 2.02
CA LEU A 69 -9.78 -1.52 0.93
C LEU A 69 -9.32 -2.35 -0.28
N LEU A 70 -8.48 -3.34 -0.05
CA LEU A 70 -8.01 -4.24 -1.11
C LEU A 70 -9.19 -4.93 -1.81
N GLU A 71 -10.13 -5.46 -1.04
CA GLU A 71 -11.33 -6.10 -1.61
C GLU A 71 -12.09 -5.15 -2.52
N ALA A 72 -12.32 -3.91 -2.06
CA ALA A 72 -13.02 -2.91 -2.85
C ALA A 72 -12.26 -2.57 -4.15
N LEU A 73 -10.93 -2.46 -4.08
CA LEU A 73 -10.10 -2.20 -5.26
C LEU A 73 -10.19 -3.34 -6.27
N ARG A 74 -10.20 -4.59 -5.80
CA ARG A 74 -10.26 -5.77 -6.69
C ARG A 74 -11.61 -5.93 -7.38
N LYS A 75 -12.68 -5.36 -6.82
CA LYS A 75 -14.02 -5.42 -7.39
C LYS A 75 -14.30 -4.35 -8.46
N ASN A 76 -13.45 -3.34 -8.57
CA ASN A 76 -13.62 -2.25 -9.51
C ASN A 76 -12.65 -2.41 -10.69
N LYS A 77 -13.17 -2.37 -11.92
CA LYS A 77 -12.36 -2.57 -13.13
C LYS A 77 -11.21 -1.58 -13.25
N SER A 78 -11.38 -0.33 -12.81
CA SER A 78 -10.35 0.69 -12.92
C SER A 78 -9.20 0.48 -11.93
N THR A 79 -9.40 -0.30 -10.87
CA THR A 79 -8.43 -0.47 -9.78
C THR A 79 -8.02 -1.92 -9.52
N GLN A 80 -8.65 -2.88 -10.20
CA GLN A 80 -8.46 -4.30 -9.88
C GLN A 80 -7.02 -4.80 -10.05
N ARG A 81 -6.19 -4.11 -10.83
CA ARG A 81 -4.81 -4.51 -11.09
C ARG A 81 -3.77 -3.70 -10.31
N ILE A 82 -4.21 -2.76 -9.47
CA ILE A 82 -3.27 -1.97 -8.66
C ILE A 82 -2.50 -2.92 -7.74
N GLY A 83 -1.17 -2.78 -7.71
CA GLY A 83 -0.35 -3.51 -6.75
C GLY A 83 -0.69 -3.09 -5.33
N PHE A 84 -0.68 -4.01 -4.39
CA PHE A 84 -1.08 -3.74 -3.01
C PHE A 84 -0.11 -4.40 -2.04
N ILE A 85 0.44 -3.60 -1.14
CA ILE A 85 1.26 -4.07 -0.02
C ILE A 85 0.53 -3.72 1.26
N LEU A 86 0.26 -4.74 2.08
CA LEU A 86 -0.37 -4.56 3.39
C LEU A 86 0.71 -4.46 4.45
N ILE A 87 0.60 -3.46 5.32
CA ILE A 87 1.50 -3.31 6.47
C ILE A 87 0.73 -3.61 7.74
N THR A 88 1.23 -4.52 8.59
CA THR A 88 0.58 -4.88 9.83
C THR A 88 1.59 -5.21 10.92
N GLY A 89 1.28 -4.81 12.16
CA GLY A 89 2.08 -5.19 13.33
C GLY A 89 1.70 -6.55 13.89
N THR A 90 0.54 -7.07 13.53
CA THR A 90 -0.01 -8.31 14.08
C THR A 90 -0.53 -9.23 12.97
N PRO A 91 0.37 -9.77 12.14
CA PRO A 91 -0.08 -10.73 11.12
C PRO A 91 -0.67 -11.97 11.79
N SER A 92 -1.75 -12.47 11.22
CA SER A 92 -2.43 -13.68 11.69
C SER A 92 -2.68 -14.62 10.52
N PRO A 93 -2.94 -15.92 10.77
CA PRO A 93 -3.29 -16.84 9.69
C PRO A 93 -4.51 -16.38 8.89
N GLU A 94 -5.50 -15.77 9.55
CA GLU A 94 -6.70 -15.27 8.89
C GLU A 94 -6.39 -14.10 7.97
N ILE A 95 -5.54 -13.16 8.40
CA ILE A 95 -5.11 -12.03 7.58
C ILE A 95 -4.33 -12.53 6.37
N LEU A 96 -3.42 -13.47 6.57
CA LEU A 96 -2.63 -14.04 5.47
C LEU A 96 -3.52 -14.76 4.46
N LYS A 97 -4.47 -15.56 4.93
CA LYS A 97 -5.40 -16.29 4.06
C LYS A 97 -6.28 -15.34 3.25
N ARG A 98 -6.92 -14.38 3.92
CA ARG A 98 -7.78 -13.40 3.25
C ARG A 98 -6.99 -12.56 2.27
N GLY A 99 -5.76 -12.15 2.64
CA GLY A 99 -4.89 -11.39 1.75
C GLY A 99 -4.58 -12.16 0.47
N GLN A 100 -4.25 -13.44 0.58
CA GLN A 100 -3.99 -14.28 -0.58
C GLN A 100 -5.23 -14.42 -1.47
N GLU A 101 -6.39 -14.62 -0.87
CA GLU A 101 -7.65 -14.74 -1.62
C GLU A 101 -7.98 -13.45 -2.38
N LEU A 102 -7.64 -12.30 -1.82
CA LEU A 102 -7.88 -10.99 -2.44
C LEU A 102 -6.76 -10.55 -3.39
N GLY A 103 -5.70 -11.34 -3.51
CA GLY A 103 -4.60 -11.01 -4.39
C GLY A 103 -3.68 -9.93 -3.84
N VAL A 104 -3.41 -9.93 -2.52
CA VAL A 104 -2.39 -9.05 -1.96
C VAL A 104 -1.03 -9.40 -2.59
N ASN A 105 -0.30 -8.38 -3.02
CA ASN A 105 0.99 -8.62 -3.68
C ASN A 105 2.10 -8.90 -2.67
N ASN A 106 2.05 -8.26 -1.50
CA ASN A 106 3.02 -8.52 -0.45
C ASN A 106 2.49 -8.04 0.90
N LEU A 107 3.08 -8.54 1.98
CA LEU A 107 2.76 -8.15 3.34
C LEU A 107 4.05 -7.78 4.06
N VAL A 108 4.06 -6.63 4.73
CA VAL A 108 5.21 -6.15 5.49
C VAL A 108 4.82 -6.07 6.96
N LYS A 109 5.63 -6.69 7.82
CA LYS A 109 5.41 -6.66 9.26
C LYS A 109 6.04 -5.43 9.88
N LYS A 110 5.31 -4.76 10.77
CA LYS A 110 5.86 -3.68 11.61
C LYS A 110 6.64 -4.26 12.79
N PRO A 111 7.75 -3.65 13.21
CA PRO A 111 8.41 -2.51 12.58
C PRO A 111 9.17 -2.92 11.31
N PHE A 112 9.25 -2.02 10.36
CA PHE A 112 9.99 -2.25 9.12
C PHE A 112 11.17 -1.26 9.01
N THR A 113 12.11 -1.55 8.12
CA THR A 113 13.18 -0.63 7.75
C THR A 113 12.97 -0.15 6.32
N THR A 114 13.64 0.93 5.95
CA THR A 114 13.62 1.40 4.56
C THR A 114 14.11 0.30 3.61
N VAL A 115 15.12 -0.47 4.01
CA VAL A 115 15.66 -1.57 3.20
C VAL A 115 14.62 -2.67 2.99
N THR A 116 13.93 -3.10 4.05
CA THR A 116 12.92 -4.15 3.93
C THR A 116 11.71 -3.69 3.13
N LEU A 117 11.30 -2.43 3.29
CA LEU A 117 10.21 -1.87 2.50
C LEU A 117 10.58 -1.78 1.03
N LYS A 118 11.77 -1.30 0.70
CA LYS A 118 12.27 -1.25 -0.67
C LYS A 118 12.27 -2.63 -1.31
N SER A 119 12.80 -3.63 -0.60
CA SER A 119 12.83 -5.00 -1.08
C SER A 119 11.42 -5.53 -1.37
N SER A 120 10.48 -5.24 -0.48
CA SER A 120 9.08 -5.65 -0.66
C SER A 120 8.46 -5.01 -1.91
N ILE A 121 8.70 -3.73 -2.12
CA ILE A 121 8.20 -3.01 -3.30
C ILE A 121 8.81 -3.60 -4.57
N GLU A 122 10.12 -3.85 -4.57
CA GLU A 122 10.81 -4.39 -5.75
C GLU A 122 10.30 -5.77 -6.15
N ARG A 123 9.85 -6.57 -5.19
CA ARG A 123 9.23 -7.87 -5.49
C ARG A 123 7.90 -7.74 -6.21
N VAL A 124 7.23 -6.60 -6.07
CA VAL A 124 5.92 -6.36 -6.70
C VAL A 124 6.07 -5.68 -8.05
N VAL A 125 6.90 -4.65 -8.13
CA VAL A 125 6.95 -3.78 -9.31
C VAL A 125 8.26 -3.88 -10.09
N GLY A 126 9.26 -4.56 -9.54
CA GLY A 126 10.56 -4.65 -10.16
C GLY A 126 11.57 -3.68 -9.57
N LYS A 127 12.79 -3.74 -10.05
CA LYS A 127 13.91 -2.95 -9.51
C LYS A 127 13.68 -1.44 -9.63
N LEU A 128 13.86 -0.76 -8.53
CA LEU A 128 13.69 0.69 -8.43
C LEU A 128 14.95 1.51 -8.80
#